data_8ea086ddd2bfaa7d608565c867eb2822
#
_entry.id   8ea086ddd2bfaa7d608565c867eb2822
#
_cell.length_a   1.000
_cell.length_b   1.000
_cell.length_c   1.000
_cell.angle_alpha   90.00
_cell.angle_beta   90.00
_cell.angle_gamma   90.00
#
_symmetry.space_group_name_H-M   'P 1'
#
loop_
_entity.id
_entity.type
_entity.pdbx_description
1 polymer ?
#
loop_
_entity_poly.entity_id
_entity_poly.type
_entity_poly.pdbx_seq_one_letter_code
_entity_poly.pdbx_strand_id
1 'polypeptide(L)'
;SSATSVMVVGFVNSGMMKVRQAIGVIMGAILGTSVTGWILCLSSLEGGSGVVQLLSTEVLTGIVAVVGIILRMFTGKTSNRYVGEILLGFAVLMYGMSAMSGAVSPLRESEAFIRILTSFSNPILGILVGLAFTSVLQSASAAVGILQALAITGAVTFEVALPIVMGIAIGAAVPVLLSALGANLNGKRTAFIYLLIDVLGVLIWALLFYGANAIIHFTFLDAVMSSVSIALMNTLFRLATVIVLLPCIGLMEHMVELLFPDDGSAAEEQEMDRLEERFLQHPALSIEQSRLVTNSMAERAEGNLLMAVGLRNRWSDKD
;
A
#
# COMPACT_ATOMS: atom_id res chain seq x y z
N SER A 1 1.17 -3.74 -2.87
CA SER A 1 0.10 -2.74 -2.57
C SER A 1 0.24 -1.49 -3.44
N SER A 2 1.44 -0.87 -3.54
CA SER A 2 1.61 0.39 -4.28
C SER A 2 1.17 0.27 -5.75
N ALA A 3 1.58 -0.79 -6.46
CA ALA A 3 1.16 -1.03 -7.84
C ALA A 3 -0.37 -1.17 -7.97
N THR A 4 -1.01 -1.92 -7.08
CA THR A 4 -2.48 -2.07 -7.05
C THR A 4 -3.15 -0.72 -6.82
N SER A 5 -2.67 0.05 -5.85
CA SER A 5 -3.25 1.36 -5.52
C SER A 5 -3.05 2.38 -6.63
N VAL A 6 -1.90 2.38 -7.30
CA VAL A 6 -1.66 3.22 -8.49
C VAL A 6 -2.60 2.85 -9.65
N MET A 7 -2.81 1.54 -9.89
CA MET A 7 -3.80 1.09 -10.88
C MET A 7 -5.21 1.54 -10.52
N VAL A 8 -5.59 1.43 -9.25
CA VAL A 8 -6.92 1.89 -8.77
C VAL A 8 -7.09 3.39 -8.98
N VAL A 9 -6.06 4.20 -8.67
CA VAL A 9 -6.07 5.64 -9.00
C VAL A 9 -6.28 5.85 -10.50
N GLY A 10 -5.60 5.07 -11.35
CA GLY A 10 -5.79 5.11 -12.80
C GLY A 10 -7.21 4.74 -13.24
N PHE A 11 -7.82 3.71 -12.64
CA PHE A 11 -9.21 3.31 -12.93
C PHE A 11 -10.23 4.36 -12.50
N VAL A 12 -10.01 5.01 -11.38
CA VAL A 12 -10.86 6.13 -10.94
C VAL A 12 -10.64 7.35 -11.83
N ASN A 13 -9.40 7.63 -12.20
CA ASN A 13 -9.05 8.73 -13.09
C ASN A 13 -9.70 8.58 -14.48
N SER A 14 -9.79 7.35 -15.01
CA SER A 14 -10.45 7.05 -16.28
C SER A 14 -11.98 6.90 -16.16
N GLY A 15 -12.55 7.09 -14.97
CA GLY A 15 -14.00 6.94 -14.74
C GLY A 15 -14.53 5.51 -14.74
N MET A 16 -13.65 4.49 -14.81
CA MET A 16 -14.05 3.08 -14.77
C MET A 16 -14.45 2.61 -13.36
N MET A 17 -14.03 3.32 -12.34
CA MET A 17 -14.29 2.99 -10.92
C MET A 17 -14.67 4.24 -10.15
N LYS A 18 -15.65 4.12 -9.26
CA LYS A 18 -16.01 5.19 -8.33
C LYS A 18 -15.03 5.25 -7.16
N VAL A 19 -14.79 6.45 -6.61
CA VAL A 19 -13.92 6.67 -5.43
C VAL A 19 -14.29 5.73 -4.28
N ARG A 20 -15.57 5.57 -3.98
CA ARG A 20 -16.07 4.67 -2.93
C ARG A 20 -15.69 3.20 -3.13
N GLN A 21 -15.68 2.71 -4.37
CA GLN A 21 -15.26 1.35 -4.70
C GLN A 21 -13.74 1.19 -4.52
N ALA A 22 -13.00 2.23 -4.87
CA ALA A 22 -11.54 2.27 -4.73
C ALA A 22 -11.10 2.11 -3.26
N ILE A 23 -11.83 2.67 -2.30
CA ILE A 23 -11.52 2.59 -0.86
C ILE A 23 -11.40 1.13 -0.42
N GLY A 24 -12.35 0.27 -0.78
CA GLY A 24 -12.31 -1.15 -0.42
C GLY A 24 -11.11 -1.89 -1.01
N VAL A 25 -10.75 -1.61 -2.25
CA VAL A 25 -9.57 -2.21 -2.90
C VAL A 25 -8.28 -1.72 -2.25
N ILE A 26 -8.19 -0.43 -1.92
CA ILE A 26 -7.04 0.16 -1.23
C ILE A 26 -6.86 -0.47 0.16
N MET A 27 -7.93 -0.60 0.95
CA MET A 27 -7.89 -1.26 2.26
C MET A 27 -7.40 -2.71 2.14
N GLY A 28 -7.90 -3.46 1.14
CA GLY A 28 -7.43 -4.80 0.83
C GLY A 28 -5.94 -4.85 0.46
N ALA A 29 -5.47 -3.89 -0.35
CA ALA A 29 -4.07 -3.78 -0.74
C ALA A 29 -3.16 -3.44 0.46
N ILE A 30 -3.60 -2.55 1.35
CA ILE A 30 -2.90 -2.21 2.59
C ILE A 30 -2.74 -3.45 3.47
N LEU A 31 -3.80 -4.22 3.67
CA LEU A 31 -3.75 -5.46 4.44
C LEU A 31 -2.88 -6.52 3.75
N GLY A 32 -2.99 -6.65 2.44
CA GLY A 32 -2.19 -7.60 1.63
C GLY A 32 -0.68 -7.38 1.73
N THR A 33 -0.22 -6.15 2.01
CA THR A 33 1.20 -5.85 2.24
C THR A 33 1.76 -6.63 3.44
N SER A 34 0.93 -6.95 4.44
CA SER A 34 1.36 -7.72 5.61
C SER A 34 1.81 -9.13 5.24
N VAL A 35 1.21 -9.74 4.21
CA VAL A 35 1.56 -11.09 3.74
C VAL A 35 3.03 -11.16 3.29
N THR A 36 3.53 -10.09 2.68
CA THR A 36 4.95 -10.04 2.28
C THR A 36 5.88 -10.13 3.49
N GLY A 37 5.54 -9.49 4.61
CA GLY A 37 6.31 -9.62 5.86
C GLY A 37 6.40 -11.07 6.36
N TRP A 38 5.33 -11.84 6.24
CA TRP A 38 5.32 -13.27 6.58
C TRP A 38 6.16 -14.11 5.61
N ILE A 39 6.10 -13.80 4.31
CA ILE A 39 6.96 -14.45 3.32
C ILE A 39 8.44 -14.18 3.65
N LEU A 40 8.79 -12.95 4.03
CA LEU A 40 10.15 -12.60 4.43
C LEU A 40 10.62 -13.33 5.69
N CYS A 41 9.72 -13.68 6.62
CA CYS A 41 10.06 -14.49 7.79
C CYS A 41 10.59 -15.88 7.42
N LEU A 42 10.26 -16.41 6.24
CA LEU A 42 10.81 -17.69 5.79
C LEU A 42 12.34 -17.64 5.68
N SER A 43 12.93 -16.46 5.40
CA SER A 43 14.38 -16.28 5.33
C SER A 43 15.08 -16.40 6.68
N SER A 44 14.35 -16.20 7.79
CA SER A 44 14.89 -16.26 9.15
C SER A 44 14.72 -17.65 9.83
N LEU A 45 14.17 -18.63 9.11
CA LEU A 45 14.06 -19.99 9.62
C LEU A 45 15.45 -20.65 9.57
N GLU A 46 16.13 -20.70 10.70
CA GLU A 46 17.37 -21.44 10.84
C GLU A 46 17.07 -22.94 10.92
N GLY A 47 17.71 -23.72 10.07
CA GLY A 47 17.59 -25.18 10.04
C GLY A 47 18.24 -25.81 11.27
N GLY A 48 17.51 -26.69 11.98
CA GLY A 48 18.08 -27.55 13.01
C GLY A 48 19.06 -28.58 12.41
N SER A 49 19.70 -29.39 13.27
CA SER A 49 20.65 -30.43 12.85
C SER A 49 19.99 -31.59 12.07
N GLY A 50 20.71 -32.16 11.10
CA GLY A 50 20.29 -33.34 10.35
C GLY A 50 19.40 -33.05 9.14
N VAL A 51 18.31 -33.81 8.96
CA VAL A 51 17.39 -33.68 7.81
C VAL A 51 16.75 -32.28 7.74
N VAL A 52 16.64 -31.60 8.87
CA VAL A 52 16.14 -30.22 8.96
C VAL A 52 17.09 -29.22 8.28
N GLN A 53 18.39 -29.53 8.22
CA GLN A 53 19.37 -28.70 7.50
C GLN A 53 19.15 -28.69 5.97
N LEU A 54 18.58 -29.76 5.42
CA LEU A 54 18.14 -29.82 4.01
C LEU A 54 16.91 -28.93 3.73
N LEU A 55 16.20 -28.55 4.78
CA LEU A 55 15.08 -27.61 4.76
C LEU A 55 15.52 -26.18 5.13
N SER A 56 16.83 -25.93 5.23
CA SER A 56 17.32 -24.56 5.46
C SER A 56 16.83 -23.63 4.35
N THR A 57 16.60 -22.39 4.70
CA THR A 57 16.08 -21.37 3.77
C THR A 57 16.95 -21.23 2.54
N GLU A 58 18.27 -21.38 2.68
CA GLU A 58 19.22 -21.31 1.57
C GLU A 58 19.04 -22.45 0.57
N VAL A 59 18.93 -23.69 1.07
CA VAL A 59 18.71 -24.87 0.22
C VAL A 59 17.34 -24.82 -0.44
N LEU A 60 16.30 -24.47 0.32
CA LEU A 60 14.95 -24.32 -0.21
C LEU A 60 14.90 -23.25 -1.30
N THR A 61 15.53 -22.11 -1.07
CA THR A 61 15.63 -21.02 -2.05
C THR A 61 16.34 -21.49 -3.32
N GLY A 62 17.44 -22.24 -3.18
CA GLY A 62 18.16 -22.84 -4.30
C GLY A 62 17.29 -23.81 -5.10
N ILE A 63 16.57 -24.71 -4.44
CA ILE A 63 15.63 -25.64 -5.08
C ILE A 63 14.54 -24.89 -5.84
N VAL A 64 13.93 -23.90 -5.21
CA VAL A 64 12.88 -23.06 -5.84
C VAL A 64 13.43 -22.32 -7.07
N ALA A 65 14.67 -21.80 -7.00
CA ALA A 65 15.32 -21.18 -8.15
C ALA A 65 15.52 -22.14 -9.32
N VAL A 66 16.03 -23.35 -9.04
CA VAL A 66 16.26 -24.39 -10.07
C VAL A 66 14.93 -24.80 -10.71
N VAL A 67 13.90 -25.07 -9.91
CA VAL A 67 12.55 -25.40 -10.42
C VAL A 67 12.00 -24.24 -11.26
N GLY A 68 12.18 -23.00 -10.80
CA GLY A 68 11.78 -21.80 -11.54
C GLY A 68 12.45 -21.70 -12.91
N ILE A 69 13.77 -21.91 -12.98
CA ILE A 69 14.52 -21.93 -14.25
C ILE A 69 14.02 -23.03 -15.17
N ILE A 70 13.83 -24.25 -14.66
CA ILE A 70 13.35 -25.39 -15.45
C ILE A 70 11.97 -25.09 -16.04
N LEU A 71 11.04 -24.59 -15.23
CA LEU A 71 9.70 -24.25 -15.69
C LEU A 71 9.71 -23.11 -16.72
N ARG A 72 10.59 -22.13 -16.57
CA ARG A 72 10.68 -21.02 -17.51
C ARG A 72 11.31 -21.42 -18.84
N MET A 73 12.39 -22.21 -18.81
CA MET A 73 13.19 -22.51 -20.01
C MET A 73 12.71 -23.74 -20.78
N PHE A 74 12.26 -24.77 -20.07
CA PHE A 74 11.99 -26.08 -20.68
C PHE A 74 10.50 -26.39 -20.87
N THR A 75 9.58 -25.49 -20.45
CA THR A 75 8.14 -25.73 -20.60
C THR A 75 7.54 -24.88 -21.71
N GLY A 76 6.82 -25.53 -22.64
CA GLY A 76 6.14 -24.86 -23.75
C GLY A 76 4.81 -24.17 -23.36
N LYS A 77 4.25 -24.49 -22.19
CA LYS A 77 2.98 -23.91 -21.71
C LYS A 77 3.21 -22.54 -21.07
N THR A 78 2.51 -21.52 -21.54
CA THR A 78 2.61 -20.13 -21.03
C THR A 78 2.35 -20.02 -19.53
N SER A 79 1.38 -20.79 -19.02
CA SER A 79 1.06 -20.81 -17.58
C SER A 79 2.23 -21.28 -16.72
N ASN A 80 2.96 -22.32 -17.16
CA ASN A 80 4.10 -22.85 -16.42
C ASN A 80 5.30 -21.88 -16.45
N ARG A 81 5.45 -21.12 -17.54
CA ARG A 81 6.48 -20.06 -17.63
C ARG A 81 6.23 -18.96 -16.62
N TYR A 82 4.97 -18.52 -16.44
CA TYR A 82 4.63 -17.54 -15.40
C TYR A 82 4.88 -18.07 -14.00
N VAL A 83 4.54 -19.34 -13.73
CA VAL A 83 4.90 -19.98 -12.45
C VAL A 83 6.41 -19.98 -12.25
N GLY A 84 7.19 -20.30 -13.28
CA GLY A 84 8.65 -20.24 -13.24
C GLY A 84 9.17 -18.83 -12.91
N GLU A 85 8.58 -17.78 -13.48
CA GLU A 85 8.94 -16.39 -13.19
C GLU A 85 8.62 -15.99 -11.75
N ILE A 86 7.47 -16.42 -11.21
CA ILE A 86 7.09 -16.20 -9.82
C ILE A 86 8.09 -16.89 -8.87
N LEU A 87 8.45 -18.14 -9.14
CA LEU A 87 9.41 -18.87 -8.31
C LEU A 87 10.81 -18.24 -8.36
N LEU A 88 11.25 -17.77 -9.52
CA LEU A 88 12.52 -17.04 -9.64
C LEU A 88 12.48 -15.71 -8.87
N GLY A 89 11.40 -14.95 -9.00
CA GLY A 89 11.22 -13.72 -8.24
C GLY A 89 11.25 -13.97 -6.72
N PHE A 90 10.59 -15.04 -6.26
CA PHE A 90 10.64 -15.47 -4.86
C PHE A 90 12.07 -15.84 -4.42
N ALA A 91 12.82 -16.59 -5.23
CA ALA A 91 14.19 -16.97 -4.92
C ALA A 91 15.13 -15.74 -4.83
N VAL A 92 15.00 -14.78 -5.75
CA VAL A 92 15.76 -13.52 -5.72
C VAL A 92 15.42 -12.72 -4.46
N LEU A 93 14.14 -12.65 -4.08
CA LEU A 93 13.69 -11.97 -2.87
C LEU A 93 14.28 -12.60 -1.60
N MET A 94 14.26 -13.94 -1.49
CA MET A 94 14.82 -14.66 -0.35
C MET A 94 16.35 -14.49 -0.26
N TYR A 95 17.05 -14.59 -1.39
CA TYR A 95 18.49 -14.35 -1.45
C TYR A 95 18.83 -12.91 -1.05
N GLY A 96 18.10 -11.93 -1.55
CA GLY A 96 18.27 -10.53 -1.18
C GLY A 96 18.05 -10.28 0.31
N MET A 97 17.07 -10.95 0.92
CA MET A 97 16.82 -10.87 2.36
C MET A 97 17.99 -11.47 3.18
N SER A 98 18.49 -12.63 2.77
CA SER A 98 19.63 -13.27 3.40
C SER A 98 20.90 -12.41 3.29
N ALA A 99 21.18 -11.86 2.10
CA ALA A 99 22.31 -10.96 1.87
C ALA A 99 22.20 -9.69 2.73
N MET A 100 21.00 -9.11 2.86
CA MET A 100 20.74 -7.95 3.68
C MET A 100 20.96 -8.25 5.18
N SER A 101 20.45 -9.39 5.65
CA SER A 101 20.67 -9.85 7.03
C SER A 101 22.15 -10.06 7.32
N GLY A 102 22.91 -10.64 6.40
CA GLY A 102 24.35 -10.79 6.51
C GLY A 102 25.09 -9.46 6.56
N ALA A 103 24.67 -8.49 5.75
CA ALA A 103 25.28 -7.14 5.72
C ALA A 103 25.08 -6.35 7.01
N VAL A 104 23.94 -6.52 7.69
CA VAL A 104 23.64 -5.80 8.96
C VAL A 104 24.12 -6.54 10.21
N SER A 105 24.44 -7.83 10.10
CA SER A 105 24.90 -8.66 11.23
C SER A 105 26.09 -8.06 12.00
N PRO A 106 27.13 -7.47 11.34
CA PRO A 106 28.25 -6.85 12.05
C PRO A 106 27.86 -5.63 12.88
N LEU A 107 26.73 -4.99 12.57
CA LEU A 107 26.24 -3.81 13.31
C LEU A 107 25.75 -4.16 14.73
N ARG A 108 25.50 -5.44 14.99
CA ARG A 108 25.10 -5.94 16.31
C ARG A 108 26.06 -5.55 17.43
N GLU A 109 27.35 -5.48 17.12
CA GLU A 109 28.42 -5.18 18.08
C GLU A 109 28.80 -3.69 18.10
N SER A 110 28.19 -2.87 17.23
CA SER A 110 28.48 -1.44 17.13
C SER A 110 27.68 -0.65 18.17
N GLU A 111 28.35 -0.15 19.21
CA GLU A 111 27.71 0.71 20.21
C GLU A 111 27.09 1.98 19.61
N ALA A 112 27.73 2.55 18.58
CA ALA A 112 27.22 3.73 17.89
C ALA A 112 25.89 3.42 17.19
N PHE A 113 25.79 2.25 16.53
CA PHE A 113 24.58 1.80 15.87
C PHE A 113 23.45 1.55 16.88
N ILE A 114 23.73 0.83 17.98
CA ILE A 114 22.74 0.56 19.03
C ILE A 114 22.23 1.87 19.63
N ARG A 115 23.12 2.84 19.89
CA ARG A 115 22.75 4.16 20.42
C ARG A 115 21.86 4.95 19.47
N ILE A 116 22.14 4.92 18.18
CA ILE A 116 21.29 5.56 17.16
C ILE A 116 19.92 4.86 17.11
N LEU A 117 19.90 3.53 17.09
CA LEU A 117 18.67 2.76 16.99
C LEU A 117 17.76 2.98 18.21
N THR A 118 18.33 3.01 19.41
CA THR A 118 17.58 3.28 20.67
C THR A 118 17.03 4.71 20.73
N SER A 119 17.60 5.67 19.97
CA SER A 119 17.03 7.02 19.87
C SER A 119 15.65 7.02 19.21
N PHE A 120 15.31 5.99 18.44
CA PHE A 120 14.02 5.85 17.75
C PHE A 120 12.90 5.31 18.66
N SER A 121 13.19 5.03 19.94
CA SER A 121 12.16 4.75 20.94
C SER A 121 11.24 5.96 21.20
N ASN A 122 11.70 7.18 20.88
CA ASN A 122 10.81 8.33 20.85
C ASN A 122 9.76 8.14 19.74
N PRO A 123 8.45 8.08 20.08
CA PRO A 123 7.39 7.74 19.12
C PRO A 123 7.36 8.65 17.90
N ILE A 124 7.52 9.95 18.09
CA ILE A 124 7.49 10.94 17.02
C ILE A 124 8.68 10.74 16.08
N LEU A 125 9.88 10.57 16.66
CA LEU A 125 11.09 10.38 15.88
C LEU A 125 11.05 9.05 15.10
N GLY A 126 10.60 7.97 15.73
CA GLY A 126 10.44 6.66 15.10
C GLY A 126 9.45 6.71 13.91
N ILE A 127 8.30 7.39 14.06
CA ILE A 127 7.33 7.59 12.99
C ILE A 127 7.95 8.40 11.85
N LEU A 128 8.65 9.50 12.14
CA LEU A 128 9.28 10.33 11.11
C LEU A 128 10.37 9.59 10.34
N VAL A 129 11.18 8.78 11.04
CA VAL A 129 12.21 7.95 10.41
C VAL A 129 11.59 6.87 9.53
N GLY A 130 10.57 6.15 10.01
CA GLY A 130 9.86 5.15 9.22
C GLY A 130 9.21 5.75 7.97
N LEU A 131 8.58 6.93 8.12
CA LEU A 131 7.98 7.69 7.02
C LEU A 131 9.04 8.10 5.98
N ALA A 132 10.11 8.79 6.41
CA ALA A 132 11.15 9.28 5.50
C ALA A 132 11.83 8.11 4.76
N PHE A 133 12.17 7.06 5.49
CA PHE A 133 12.81 5.87 4.95
C PHE A 133 11.94 5.18 3.88
N THR A 134 10.66 4.97 4.17
CA THR A 134 9.72 4.34 3.23
C THR A 134 9.43 5.24 2.03
N SER A 135 9.37 6.55 2.24
CA SER A 135 9.19 7.54 1.15
C SER A 135 10.34 7.49 0.14
N VAL A 136 11.57 7.31 0.62
CA VAL A 136 12.77 7.17 -0.24
C VAL A 136 12.78 5.83 -0.94
N LEU A 137 12.52 4.73 -0.22
CA LEU A 137 12.47 3.38 -0.79
C LEU A 137 11.27 3.14 -1.70
N GLN A 138 10.19 3.91 -1.53
CA GLN A 138 8.92 3.76 -2.25
C GLN A 138 8.31 2.34 -2.13
N SER A 139 8.68 1.60 -1.09
CA SER A 139 8.25 0.23 -0.84
C SER A 139 8.13 -0.06 0.65
N ALA A 140 6.89 -0.15 1.13
CA ALA A 140 6.62 -0.50 2.53
C ALA A 140 7.09 -1.92 2.89
N SER A 141 6.95 -2.88 1.98
CA SER A 141 7.41 -4.25 2.23
C SER A 141 8.94 -4.34 2.29
N ALA A 142 9.66 -3.57 1.47
CA ALA A 142 11.12 -3.49 1.57
C ALA A 142 11.55 -2.84 2.91
N ALA A 143 10.87 -1.77 3.34
CA ALA A 143 11.15 -1.11 4.61
C ALA A 143 10.92 -2.03 5.81
N VAL A 144 9.80 -2.78 5.81
CA VAL A 144 9.54 -3.81 6.84
C VAL A 144 10.61 -4.92 6.78
N GLY A 145 11.00 -5.37 5.58
CA GLY A 145 12.05 -6.36 5.42
C GLY A 145 13.40 -5.92 5.98
N ILE A 146 13.78 -4.66 5.79
CA ILE A 146 15.00 -4.09 6.39
C ILE A 146 14.89 -4.06 7.92
N LEU A 147 13.72 -3.68 8.45
CA LEU A 147 13.49 -3.70 9.90
C LEU A 147 13.57 -5.13 10.46
N GLN A 148 13.04 -6.13 9.72
CA GLN A 148 13.17 -7.55 10.08
C GLN A 148 14.61 -8.04 10.03
N ALA A 149 15.39 -7.61 9.04
CA ALA A 149 16.82 -7.91 8.98
C ALA A 149 17.59 -7.28 10.16
N LEU A 150 17.29 -6.02 10.51
CA LEU A 150 17.87 -5.35 11.66
C LEU A 150 17.49 -6.04 12.99
N ALA A 151 16.33 -6.69 13.08
CA ALA A 151 15.93 -7.44 14.27
C ALA A 151 16.93 -8.57 14.64
N ILE A 152 17.66 -9.10 13.65
CA ILE A 152 18.72 -10.11 13.86
C ILE A 152 19.84 -9.56 14.78
N THR A 153 20.06 -8.25 14.77
CA THR A 153 21.06 -7.61 15.66
C THR A 153 20.71 -7.75 17.14
N GLY A 154 19.45 -8.03 17.49
CA GLY A 154 18.95 -8.08 18.85
C GLY A 154 18.75 -6.70 19.49
N ALA A 155 19.01 -5.60 18.75
CA ALA A 155 18.85 -4.23 19.21
C ALA A 155 17.45 -3.64 18.93
N VAL A 156 16.65 -4.31 18.12
CA VAL A 156 15.28 -3.85 17.80
C VAL A 156 14.32 -4.36 18.87
N THR A 157 13.90 -3.46 19.75
CA THR A 157 12.86 -3.73 20.75
C THR A 157 11.47 -3.38 20.21
N PHE A 158 10.42 -3.77 20.93
CA PHE A 158 9.04 -3.41 20.57
C PHE A 158 8.87 -1.89 20.58
N GLU A 159 9.45 -1.20 21.54
CA GLU A 159 9.42 0.26 21.66
C GLU A 159 9.99 0.97 20.44
N VAL A 160 11.06 0.44 19.86
CA VAL A 160 11.68 0.97 18.61
C VAL A 160 10.89 0.56 17.37
N ALA A 161 10.46 -0.69 17.30
CA ALA A 161 9.81 -1.23 16.09
C ALA A 161 8.44 -0.62 15.81
N LEU A 162 7.62 -0.43 16.85
CA LEU A 162 6.25 0.03 16.72
C LEU A 162 6.15 1.40 16.01
N PRO A 163 6.82 2.47 16.48
CA PRO A 163 6.71 3.77 15.82
C PRO A 163 7.30 3.76 14.40
N ILE A 164 8.37 2.98 14.17
CA ILE A 164 8.94 2.84 12.82
C ILE A 164 7.92 2.18 11.88
N VAL A 165 7.22 1.11 12.29
CA VAL A 165 6.17 0.46 11.50
C VAL A 165 5.00 1.40 11.22
N MET A 166 4.59 2.20 12.19
CA MET A 166 3.59 3.26 11.99
C MET A 166 4.04 4.28 10.94
N GLY A 167 5.29 4.70 10.99
CA GLY A 167 5.87 5.60 9.99
C GLY A 167 5.95 4.97 8.60
N ILE A 168 6.34 3.69 8.52
CA ILE A 168 6.35 2.91 7.28
C ILE A 168 4.96 2.89 6.63
N ALA A 169 3.90 2.77 7.42
CA ALA A 169 2.54 2.80 6.91
C ALA A 169 2.25 4.12 6.17
N ILE A 170 2.48 5.25 6.81
CA ILE A 170 2.25 6.58 6.20
C ILE A 170 3.14 6.77 4.96
N GLY A 171 4.42 6.39 5.02
CA GLY A 171 5.35 6.50 3.91
C GLY A 171 4.95 5.68 2.67
N ALA A 172 4.18 4.61 2.86
CA ALA A 172 3.63 3.78 1.77
C ALA A 172 2.67 4.54 0.84
N ALA A 173 2.08 5.64 1.30
CA ALA A 173 1.21 6.48 0.49
C ALA A 173 1.96 7.31 -0.55
N VAL A 174 3.25 7.60 -0.33
CA VAL A 174 4.03 8.52 -1.18
C VAL A 174 4.04 8.13 -2.66
N PRO A 175 4.33 6.88 -3.07
CA PRO A 175 4.29 6.52 -4.49
C PRO A 175 2.88 6.66 -5.10
N VAL A 176 1.83 6.44 -4.31
CA VAL A 176 0.44 6.59 -4.76
C VAL A 176 0.10 8.08 -4.95
N LEU A 177 0.54 8.94 -4.03
CA LEU A 177 0.38 10.40 -4.15
C LEU A 177 1.14 10.96 -5.36
N LEU A 178 2.37 10.49 -5.58
CA LEU A 178 3.16 10.89 -6.75
C LEU A 178 2.48 10.49 -8.06
N SER A 179 1.87 9.31 -8.12
CA SER A 179 1.14 8.85 -9.31
C SER A 179 -0.10 9.70 -9.64
N ALA A 180 -0.65 10.39 -8.64
CA ALA A 180 -1.85 11.22 -8.79
C ALA A 180 -1.55 12.69 -9.13
N LEU A 181 -0.28 13.11 -9.25
CA LEU A 181 0.08 14.52 -9.52
C LEU A 181 -0.53 15.03 -10.84
N GLY A 182 -0.62 14.17 -11.87
CA GLY A 182 -1.26 14.48 -13.16
C GLY A 182 -2.70 13.98 -13.28
N ALA A 183 -3.30 13.44 -12.23
CA ALA A 183 -4.64 12.87 -12.27
C ALA A 183 -5.72 13.96 -12.15
N ASN A 184 -6.92 13.62 -12.62
CA ASN A 184 -8.11 14.43 -12.39
C ASN A 184 -8.51 14.46 -10.89
N LEU A 185 -9.55 15.22 -10.56
CA LEU A 185 -10.01 15.43 -9.18
C LEU A 185 -10.28 14.11 -8.44
N ASN A 186 -10.96 13.16 -9.09
CA ASN A 186 -11.30 11.88 -8.45
C ASN A 186 -10.09 10.96 -8.28
N GLY A 187 -9.12 11.02 -9.20
CA GLY A 187 -7.83 10.34 -9.05
C GLY A 187 -7.02 10.89 -7.86
N LYS A 188 -6.98 12.22 -7.69
CA LYS A 188 -6.36 12.89 -6.53
C LYS A 188 -7.07 12.53 -5.23
N ARG A 189 -8.41 12.57 -5.21
CA ARG A 189 -9.21 12.11 -4.07
C ARG A 189 -8.86 10.69 -3.66
N THR A 190 -8.75 9.78 -4.64
CA THR A 190 -8.43 8.37 -4.39
C THR A 190 -7.03 8.18 -3.80
N ALA A 191 -6.02 8.87 -4.32
CA ALA A 191 -4.67 8.82 -3.76
C ALA A 191 -4.59 9.39 -2.35
N PHE A 192 -5.34 10.47 -2.09
CA PHE A 192 -5.39 11.08 -0.77
C PHE A 192 -6.10 10.18 0.26
N ILE A 193 -7.10 9.40 -0.16
CA ILE A 193 -7.76 8.40 0.70
C ILE A 193 -6.75 7.36 1.20
N TYR A 194 -5.80 6.92 0.38
CA TYR A 194 -4.74 6.01 0.83
C TYR A 194 -3.96 6.63 2.00
N LEU A 195 -3.49 7.86 1.84
CA LEU A 195 -2.81 8.60 2.90
C LEU A 195 -3.69 8.76 4.15
N LEU A 196 -4.97 9.10 3.95
CA LEU A 196 -5.92 9.30 5.04
C LEU A 196 -6.13 8.04 5.88
N ILE A 197 -6.24 6.87 5.25
CA ILE A 197 -6.36 5.57 5.94
C ILE A 197 -5.13 5.32 6.83
N ASP A 198 -3.93 5.51 6.29
CA ASP A 198 -2.70 5.26 7.05
C ASP A 198 -2.49 6.29 8.16
N VAL A 199 -2.76 7.57 7.91
CA VAL A 199 -2.66 8.64 8.92
C VAL A 199 -3.68 8.43 10.04
N LEU A 200 -4.95 8.17 9.71
CA LEU A 200 -5.98 7.91 10.72
C LEU A 200 -5.65 6.64 11.52
N GLY A 201 -5.18 5.58 10.85
CA GLY A 201 -4.73 4.36 11.51
C GLY A 201 -3.61 4.63 12.51
N VAL A 202 -2.58 5.37 12.08
CA VAL A 202 -1.46 5.74 12.98
C VAL A 202 -1.95 6.62 14.14
N LEU A 203 -2.77 7.62 13.90
CA LEU A 203 -3.30 8.49 14.96
C LEU A 203 -4.13 7.71 15.99
N ILE A 204 -5.06 6.87 15.53
CA ILE A 204 -5.92 6.07 16.41
C ILE A 204 -5.06 5.14 17.29
N TRP A 205 -4.18 4.37 16.65
CA TRP A 205 -3.39 3.37 17.39
C TRP A 205 -2.28 3.98 18.20
N ALA A 206 -1.66 5.10 17.78
CA ALA A 206 -0.70 5.82 18.61
C ALA A 206 -1.38 6.38 19.87
N LEU A 207 -2.54 7.03 19.73
CA LEU A 207 -3.28 7.54 20.87
C LEU A 207 -3.72 6.41 21.82
N LEU A 208 -4.26 5.31 21.29
CA LEU A 208 -4.71 4.18 22.11
C LEU A 208 -3.53 3.49 22.78
N PHE A 209 -2.48 3.18 22.04
CA PHE A 209 -1.33 2.43 22.57
C PHE A 209 -0.52 3.25 23.57
N TYR A 210 -0.10 4.46 23.21
CA TYR A 210 0.70 5.31 24.10
C TYR A 210 -0.13 5.87 25.24
N GLY A 211 -1.43 6.14 25.02
CA GLY A 211 -2.37 6.51 26.09
C GLY A 211 -2.57 5.38 27.11
N ALA A 212 -2.75 4.14 26.63
CA ALA A 212 -2.83 2.97 27.50
C ALA A 212 -1.50 2.71 28.21
N ASN A 213 -0.36 2.86 27.52
CA ASN A 213 0.96 2.70 28.12
C ASN A 213 1.23 3.71 29.23
N ALA A 214 0.77 4.94 29.12
CA ALA A 214 0.89 5.97 30.16
C ALA A 214 0.17 5.60 31.47
N ILE A 215 -0.87 4.75 31.38
CA ILE A 215 -1.67 4.30 32.55
C ILE A 215 -1.16 2.95 33.07
N ILE A 216 -0.94 1.98 32.17
CA ILE A 216 -0.69 0.57 32.52
C ILE A 216 0.80 0.26 32.65
N HIS A 217 1.68 1.04 31.99
CA HIS A 217 3.13 0.82 31.92
C HIS A 217 3.47 -0.60 31.44
N PHE A 218 3.31 -0.83 30.11
CA PHE A 218 3.55 -2.14 29.51
C PHE A 218 5.01 -2.60 29.69
N THR A 219 5.19 -3.76 30.26
CA THR A 219 6.52 -4.35 30.55
C THR A 219 7.16 -5.01 29.31
N PHE A 220 6.40 -5.23 28.24
CA PHE A 220 6.91 -5.88 27.02
C PHE A 220 7.58 -4.92 26.03
N LEU A 221 7.63 -3.62 26.33
CA LEU A 221 8.24 -2.62 25.43
C LEU A 221 9.72 -2.90 25.19
N ASP A 222 10.45 -3.35 26.21
CA ASP A 222 11.87 -3.70 26.12
C ASP A 222 12.11 -5.08 25.48
N ALA A 223 11.05 -5.82 25.15
CA ALA A 223 11.20 -7.14 24.56
C ALA A 223 11.84 -7.03 23.15
N VAL A 224 12.91 -7.80 22.95
CA VAL A 224 13.60 -7.89 21.67
C VAL A 224 12.68 -8.51 20.64
N MET A 225 12.54 -7.87 19.50
CA MET A 225 11.69 -8.31 18.41
C MET A 225 12.44 -9.27 17.48
N SER A 226 11.74 -10.31 17.05
CA SER A 226 12.16 -11.19 15.95
C SER A 226 11.52 -10.77 14.66
N SER A 227 11.98 -11.30 13.51
CA SER A 227 11.32 -11.10 12.21
C SER A 227 9.85 -11.48 12.24
N VAL A 228 9.50 -12.57 12.94
CA VAL A 228 8.11 -13.05 13.12
C VAL A 228 7.30 -12.06 13.95
N SER A 229 7.86 -11.56 15.05
CA SER A 229 7.16 -10.59 15.92
C SER A 229 6.88 -9.28 15.19
N ILE A 230 7.81 -8.82 14.34
CA ILE A 230 7.60 -7.63 13.50
C ILE A 230 6.50 -7.87 12.45
N ALA A 231 6.49 -9.04 11.79
CA ALA A 231 5.45 -9.38 10.84
C ALA A 231 4.06 -9.45 11.51
N LEU A 232 3.99 -10.05 12.70
CA LEU A 232 2.76 -10.14 13.49
C LEU A 232 2.26 -8.75 13.89
N MET A 233 3.15 -7.92 14.45
CA MET A 233 2.82 -6.55 14.86
C MET A 233 2.31 -5.72 13.67
N ASN A 234 3.00 -5.77 12.52
CA ASN A 234 2.57 -5.08 11.31
C ASN A 234 1.21 -5.57 10.82
N THR A 235 0.96 -6.89 10.87
CA THR A 235 -0.32 -7.47 10.46
C THR A 235 -1.44 -7.05 11.39
N LEU A 236 -1.24 -7.12 12.71
CA LEU A 236 -2.24 -6.70 13.70
C LEU A 236 -2.57 -5.22 13.57
N PHE A 237 -1.54 -4.37 13.42
CA PHE A 237 -1.73 -2.94 13.21
C PHE A 237 -2.59 -2.64 11.97
N ARG A 238 -2.26 -3.25 10.81
CA ARG A 238 -2.99 -3.03 9.56
C ARG A 238 -4.39 -3.63 9.59
N LEU A 239 -4.54 -4.85 10.11
CA LEU A 239 -5.84 -5.52 10.24
C LEU A 239 -6.78 -4.72 11.15
N ALA A 240 -6.28 -4.30 12.31
CA ALA A 240 -7.06 -3.51 13.25
C ALA A 240 -7.44 -2.14 12.66
N THR A 241 -6.52 -1.48 11.92
CA THR A 241 -6.81 -0.24 11.18
C THR A 241 -7.95 -0.45 10.17
N VAL A 242 -7.88 -1.51 9.36
CA VAL A 242 -8.92 -1.81 8.36
C VAL A 242 -10.26 -2.10 9.03
N ILE A 243 -10.29 -2.91 10.09
CA ILE A 243 -11.53 -3.24 10.82
C ILE A 243 -12.19 -1.97 11.38
N VAL A 244 -11.41 -1.06 11.96
CA VAL A 244 -11.95 0.19 12.56
C VAL A 244 -12.41 1.16 11.47
N LEU A 245 -11.70 1.28 10.36
CA LEU A 245 -12.01 2.24 9.31
C LEU A 245 -13.01 1.73 8.27
N LEU A 246 -13.22 0.41 8.16
CA LEU A 246 -14.17 -0.18 7.20
C LEU A 246 -15.60 0.38 7.33
N PRO A 247 -16.19 0.53 8.53
CA PRO A 247 -17.50 1.16 8.67
C PRO A 247 -17.49 2.67 8.38
N CYS A 248 -16.32 3.30 8.38
CA CYS A 248 -16.14 4.76 8.20
C CYS A 248 -15.89 5.17 6.74
N ILE A 249 -16.11 4.29 5.75
CA ILE A 249 -15.87 4.57 4.32
C ILE A 249 -16.59 5.84 3.87
N GLY A 250 -17.88 6.01 4.24
CA GLY A 250 -18.64 7.21 3.88
C GLY A 250 -18.10 8.49 4.52
N LEU A 251 -17.55 8.40 5.74
CA LEU A 251 -16.91 9.54 6.39
C LEU A 251 -15.61 9.93 5.67
N MET A 252 -14.80 8.95 5.28
CA MET A 252 -13.56 9.21 4.53
C MET A 252 -13.84 9.81 3.16
N GLU A 253 -14.87 9.31 2.45
CA GLU A 253 -15.32 9.88 1.19
C GLU A 253 -15.71 11.36 1.37
N HIS A 254 -16.55 11.66 2.36
CA HIS A 254 -16.96 13.03 2.66
C HIS A 254 -15.78 13.95 3.06
N MET A 255 -14.84 13.46 3.89
CA MET A 255 -13.64 14.22 4.25
C MET A 255 -12.80 14.61 3.04
N VAL A 256 -12.66 13.70 2.09
CA VAL A 256 -11.85 13.95 0.88
C VAL A 256 -12.59 14.85 -0.11
N GLU A 257 -13.92 14.77 -0.21
CA GLU A 257 -14.74 15.71 -0.97
C GLU A 257 -14.65 17.13 -0.42
N LEU A 258 -14.57 17.26 0.89
CA LEU A 258 -14.42 18.57 1.56
C LEU A 258 -13.03 19.18 1.32
N LEU A 259 -11.98 18.35 1.27
CA LEU A 259 -10.61 18.78 0.97
C LEU A 259 -10.38 19.10 -0.52
N PHE A 260 -11.10 18.41 -1.38
CA PHE A 260 -11.04 18.56 -2.83
C PHE A 260 -12.46 18.81 -3.35
N PRO A 261 -13.01 20.03 -3.17
CA PRO A 261 -14.36 20.35 -3.63
C PRO A 261 -14.47 20.23 -5.16
N ASP A 262 -15.67 19.93 -5.63
CA ASP A 262 -15.96 19.85 -7.05
C ASP A 262 -16.35 21.24 -7.56
N ASP A 263 -15.51 21.84 -8.40
CA ASP A 263 -15.73 23.19 -8.95
C ASP A 263 -16.72 23.20 -10.14
N GLY A 264 -17.32 22.03 -10.47
CA GLY A 264 -18.24 21.90 -11.62
C GLY A 264 -17.56 21.90 -12.99
N SER A 265 -16.35 22.44 -13.11
CA SER A 265 -15.57 22.46 -14.36
C SER A 265 -14.92 21.10 -14.69
N ALA A 266 -14.64 20.29 -13.67
CA ALA A 266 -14.03 18.99 -13.83
C ALA A 266 -14.94 17.96 -14.50
N ALA A 267 -16.26 18.14 -14.50
CA ALA A 267 -17.20 17.23 -15.14
C ALA A 267 -17.13 17.30 -16.67
N GLU A 268 -16.86 18.47 -17.25
CA GLU A 268 -16.78 18.66 -18.70
C GLU A 268 -15.46 18.13 -19.30
N GLU A 269 -14.34 18.38 -18.65
CA GLU A 269 -13.04 17.82 -19.09
C GLU A 269 -13.00 16.29 -18.97
N GLN A 270 -13.60 15.71 -17.93
CA GLN A 270 -13.62 14.26 -17.72
C GLN A 270 -14.40 13.48 -18.79
N GLU A 271 -15.39 14.08 -19.42
CA GLU A 271 -16.17 13.38 -20.47
C GLU A 271 -15.43 13.28 -21.80
N MET A 272 -14.68 14.29 -22.18
CA MET A 272 -13.87 14.26 -23.40
C MET A 272 -12.68 13.31 -23.25
N ASP A 273 -12.04 13.27 -22.07
CA ASP A 273 -10.90 12.40 -21.78
C ASP A 273 -11.28 10.90 -21.72
N ARG A 274 -12.58 10.56 -21.59
CA ARG A 274 -13.05 9.17 -21.61
C ARG A 274 -12.90 8.48 -22.95
N LEU A 275 -12.81 9.21 -24.06
CA LEU A 275 -12.71 8.70 -25.43
C LEU A 275 -11.26 8.73 -25.93
N GLU A 276 -10.33 8.08 -25.23
CA GLU A 276 -8.94 8.01 -25.66
C GLU A 276 -8.70 6.90 -26.71
N GLU A 277 -7.90 7.19 -27.74
CA GLU A 277 -7.53 6.23 -28.81
C GLU A 277 -6.88 4.95 -28.27
N ARG A 278 -6.16 5.03 -27.13
CA ARG A 278 -5.52 3.86 -26.52
C ARG A 278 -6.51 2.79 -26.05
N PHE A 279 -7.77 3.16 -25.79
CA PHE A 279 -8.80 2.18 -25.41
C PHE A 279 -9.33 1.39 -26.61
N LEU A 280 -9.10 1.83 -27.85
CA LEU A 280 -9.50 1.10 -29.06
C LEU A 280 -8.84 -0.28 -29.17
N GLN A 281 -7.69 -0.48 -28.52
CA GLN A 281 -7.01 -1.77 -28.47
C GLN A 281 -7.73 -2.79 -27.56
N HIS A 282 -8.68 -2.34 -26.74
CA HIS A 282 -9.47 -3.16 -25.81
C HIS A 282 -10.97 -2.97 -26.06
N PRO A 283 -11.57 -3.74 -26.98
CA PRO A 283 -12.95 -3.50 -27.47
C PRO A 283 -14.01 -3.42 -26.37
N ALA A 284 -13.95 -4.28 -25.37
CA ALA A 284 -14.88 -4.27 -24.24
C ALA A 284 -14.84 -2.96 -23.44
N LEU A 285 -13.64 -2.41 -23.25
CA LEU A 285 -13.42 -1.15 -22.54
C LEU A 285 -13.91 0.04 -23.37
N SER A 286 -13.62 0.05 -24.68
CA SER A 286 -14.08 1.09 -25.62
C SER A 286 -15.59 1.18 -25.67
N ILE A 287 -16.27 0.02 -25.73
CA ILE A 287 -17.74 -0.04 -25.75
C ILE A 287 -18.32 0.54 -24.46
N GLU A 288 -17.76 0.17 -23.30
CA GLU A 288 -18.25 0.66 -22.01
C GLU A 288 -18.01 2.16 -21.86
N GLN A 289 -16.84 2.68 -22.25
CA GLN A 289 -16.58 4.13 -22.24
C GLN A 289 -17.50 4.89 -23.19
N SER A 290 -17.70 4.38 -24.40
CA SER A 290 -18.65 4.98 -25.37
C SER A 290 -20.07 5.00 -24.82
N ARG A 291 -20.51 3.94 -24.14
CA ARG A 291 -21.83 3.86 -23.50
C ARG A 291 -21.98 4.91 -22.38
N LEU A 292 -20.95 5.06 -21.52
CA LEU A 292 -20.95 6.04 -20.44
C LEU A 292 -21.05 7.48 -20.99
N VAL A 293 -20.25 7.81 -22.01
CA VAL A 293 -20.29 9.14 -22.65
C VAL A 293 -21.64 9.39 -23.32
N THR A 294 -22.20 8.41 -24.04
CA THR A 294 -23.51 8.54 -24.69
C THR A 294 -24.63 8.79 -23.67
N ASN A 295 -24.62 8.06 -22.54
CA ASN A 295 -25.61 8.28 -21.49
C ASN A 295 -25.50 9.68 -20.87
N SER A 296 -24.27 10.15 -20.61
CA SER A 296 -24.04 11.49 -20.08
C SER A 296 -24.49 12.59 -21.06
N MET A 297 -24.24 12.41 -22.37
CA MET A 297 -24.76 13.32 -23.39
C MET A 297 -26.30 13.37 -23.40
N ALA A 298 -26.95 12.22 -23.22
CA ALA A 298 -28.41 12.14 -23.16
C ALA A 298 -28.97 12.86 -21.92
N GLU A 299 -28.39 12.66 -20.75
CA GLU A 299 -28.77 13.34 -19.51
C GLU A 299 -28.61 14.88 -19.61
N ARG A 300 -27.51 15.33 -20.22
CA ARG A 300 -27.28 16.78 -20.46
C ARG A 300 -28.27 17.35 -21.45
N ALA A 301 -28.58 16.62 -22.52
CA ALA A 301 -29.57 17.07 -23.50
C ALA A 301 -30.96 17.20 -22.87
N GLU A 302 -31.36 16.26 -22.01
CA GLU A 302 -32.58 16.33 -21.22
C GLU A 302 -32.57 17.53 -20.27
N GLY A 303 -31.50 17.74 -19.51
CA GLY A 303 -31.37 18.88 -18.60
C GLY A 303 -31.44 20.23 -19.32
N ASN A 304 -30.75 20.36 -20.45
CA ASN A 304 -30.79 21.57 -21.27
C ASN A 304 -32.20 21.83 -21.87
N LEU A 305 -32.88 20.77 -22.30
CA LEU A 305 -34.24 20.88 -22.80
C LEU A 305 -35.20 21.34 -21.70
N LEU A 306 -35.09 20.76 -20.48
CA LEU A 306 -35.94 21.17 -19.37
C LEU A 306 -35.65 22.62 -18.92
N MET A 307 -34.39 23.05 -18.96
CA MET A 307 -34.05 24.47 -18.70
C MET A 307 -34.65 25.38 -19.80
N ALA A 308 -34.47 25.05 -21.05
CA ALA A 308 -35.04 25.83 -22.19
C ALA A 308 -36.55 25.94 -22.11
N VAL A 309 -37.26 24.86 -21.74
CA VAL A 309 -38.70 24.88 -21.51
C VAL A 309 -39.09 25.77 -20.29
N GLY A 310 -38.28 25.70 -19.23
CA GLY A 310 -38.45 26.55 -18.03
C GLY A 310 -38.28 28.05 -18.30
N LEU A 311 -37.30 28.40 -19.15
CA LEU A 311 -37.06 29.80 -19.57
C LEU A 311 -38.25 30.40 -20.33
N ARG A 312 -38.98 29.61 -21.08
CA ARG A 312 -40.18 30.06 -21.79
C ARG A 312 -41.16 30.81 -20.88
N ASN A 313 -41.22 30.44 -19.62
CA ASN A 313 -42.18 31.02 -18.65
C ASN A 313 -41.56 32.04 -17.70
N ARG A 314 -40.22 32.19 -17.69
CA ARG A 314 -39.45 32.99 -16.71
C ARG A 314 -38.28 33.74 -17.32
N TRP A 315 -38.38 34.05 -18.63
CA TRP A 315 -37.31 34.75 -19.34
C TRP A 315 -36.90 36.04 -18.61
N SER A 316 -35.61 36.23 -18.38
CA SER A 316 -34.99 37.47 -17.94
C SER A 316 -33.76 37.77 -18.81
N ASP A 317 -33.42 39.07 -18.99
CA ASP A 317 -32.23 39.49 -19.78
C ASP A 317 -30.88 39.00 -19.19
N LYS A 318 -30.88 38.25 -18.13
CA LYS A 318 -29.71 37.66 -17.48
C LYS A 318 -29.54 36.15 -17.74
N ASP A 319 -30.52 35.54 -18.34
CA ASP A 319 -30.53 34.12 -18.70
C ASP A 319 -30.19 33.93 -20.18
#